data_e75c733354f44ea64681f65e701051ec
#
_entry.id   e75c733354f44ea64681f65e701051ec
#
_cell.length_a   1.000
_cell.length_b   1.000
_cell.length_c   1.000
_cell.angle_alpha   90.00
_cell.angle_beta   90.00
_cell.angle_gamma   90.00
#
_symmetry.space_group_name_H-M   'P 1'
#
loop_
_entity.id
_entity.type
_entity.pdbx_description
1 polymer ?
#
loop_
_entity_poly.entity_id
_entity_poly.type
_entity_poly.pdbx_seq_one_letter_code
_entity_poly.pdbx_strand_id
1 'polypeptide(L)'
;MGNYEIEVVFSFDTTGSMYPCLTQVRRKIKETVERLMKDIPKMRIGIIAHGDYCDKGSTYVTKHLDLTHDTSLITRFVEKVEATGGGDLPECYELVLREAQSLSWEPGTKRCLVMIGDDVPHGPSDNPGKINWRDEIDKLAKQGIPVYGVQCLNRKHATKFYEDLAHKSGGFHISLDQFAYITDLVMAICYKQSSDTQLQGFEQEVIKQGRMNRGLNKVFSTMLKRAPSTEFGTTDLRAVPPGRFQVLDVDKDCSIRDFVESNGAKFKKGRGFYEFTKTETIQGYKEIVLMDKKTGDMFEGKAARDMLGLPEDSTARIKPTSLDKYVVFVQSTSVNRKLIGGTRFLYEVEDWSA
;
A
#
# COMPACT_ATOMS: atom_id res chain seq x y z
N MET A 1 14.65 -4.94 31.87
CA MET A 1 14.83 -4.14 30.65
C MET A 1 15.03 -5.12 29.51
N GLY A 2 14.16 -5.12 28.52
CA GLY A 2 14.31 -5.96 27.34
C GLY A 2 15.49 -5.45 26.52
N ASN A 3 16.40 -6.33 26.16
CA ASN A 3 17.56 -5.98 25.34
C ASN A 3 17.14 -5.96 23.86
N TYR A 4 16.36 -4.94 23.47
CA TYR A 4 15.94 -4.75 22.07
C TYR A 4 17.10 -4.20 21.24
N GLU A 5 17.12 -4.54 19.96
CA GLU A 5 18.17 -4.13 19.03
C GLU A 5 17.63 -3.27 17.89
N ILE A 6 16.34 -3.42 17.58
CA ILE A 6 15.70 -2.78 16.42
C ILE A 6 14.35 -2.20 16.83
N GLU A 7 14.11 -0.97 16.44
CA GLU A 7 12.85 -0.26 16.67
C GLU A 7 12.39 0.41 15.40
N VAL A 8 11.19 0.04 14.97
CA VAL A 8 10.58 0.56 13.75
C VAL A 8 9.20 1.15 14.08
N VAL A 9 9.00 2.40 13.74
CA VAL A 9 7.69 3.04 13.83
C VAL A 9 7.12 3.21 12.44
N PHE A 10 5.92 2.69 12.21
CA PHE A 10 5.19 2.88 10.97
C PHE A 10 4.14 3.97 11.16
N SER A 11 4.21 5.00 10.35
CA SER A 11 3.16 5.99 10.22
C SER A 11 2.35 5.71 8.96
N PHE A 12 1.04 5.61 9.13
CA PHE A 12 0.08 5.40 8.03
C PHE A 12 -0.85 6.59 7.92
N ASP A 13 -0.89 7.17 6.74
CA ASP A 13 -1.96 8.05 6.33
C ASP A 13 -3.26 7.22 6.19
N THR A 14 -4.31 7.68 6.86
CA THR A 14 -5.61 7.00 6.91
C THR A 14 -6.72 7.76 6.20
N THR A 15 -6.37 8.82 5.48
CA THR A 15 -7.30 9.62 4.68
C THR A 15 -7.88 8.83 3.50
N GLY A 16 -8.88 9.39 2.85
CA GLY A 16 -9.68 8.69 1.86
C GLY A 16 -8.87 8.04 0.73
N SER A 17 -7.82 8.72 0.25
CA SER A 17 -6.93 8.23 -0.81
C SER A 17 -6.11 7.01 -0.38
N MET A 18 -5.74 6.94 0.91
CA MET A 18 -4.90 5.90 1.48
C MET A 18 -5.68 4.74 2.13
N TYR A 19 -6.99 4.85 2.26
CA TYR A 19 -7.82 3.80 2.87
C TYR A 19 -7.65 2.41 2.25
N PRO A 20 -7.53 2.26 0.91
CA PRO A 20 -7.26 0.96 0.31
C PRO A 20 -5.91 0.37 0.71
N CYS A 21 -4.88 1.20 0.90
CA CYS A 21 -3.58 0.76 1.44
C CYS A 21 -3.75 0.18 2.85
N LEU A 22 -4.43 0.90 3.73
CA LEU A 22 -4.73 0.45 5.08
C LEU A 22 -5.50 -0.89 5.09
N THR A 23 -6.42 -1.08 4.17
CA THR A 23 -7.16 -2.34 4.01
C THR A 23 -6.21 -3.50 3.66
N GLN A 24 -5.24 -3.28 2.76
CA GLN A 24 -4.22 -4.30 2.43
C GLN A 24 -3.34 -4.64 3.65
N VAL A 25 -2.93 -3.63 4.41
CA VAL A 25 -2.15 -3.84 5.65
C VAL A 25 -2.94 -4.70 6.64
N ARG A 26 -4.21 -4.36 6.90
CA ARG A 26 -5.06 -5.09 7.86
C ARG A 26 -5.18 -6.57 7.55
N ARG A 27 -5.33 -6.93 6.29
CA ARG A 27 -5.51 -8.33 5.86
C ARG A 27 -4.35 -9.24 6.25
N LYS A 28 -3.13 -8.70 6.25
CA LYS A 28 -1.92 -9.49 6.46
C LYS A 28 -1.15 -9.12 7.73
N ILE A 29 -1.69 -8.17 8.52
CA ILE A 29 -0.92 -7.61 9.64
C ILE A 29 -0.53 -8.66 10.68
N LYS A 30 -1.45 -9.55 11.03
CA LYS A 30 -1.20 -10.60 12.03
C LYS A 30 -0.05 -11.50 11.59
N GLU A 31 -0.15 -12.10 10.40
CA GLU A 31 0.87 -12.99 9.85
C GLU A 31 2.22 -12.26 9.69
N THR A 32 2.17 -11.01 9.23
CA THR A 32 3.37 -10.18 9.03
C THR A 32 4.09 -9.92 10.34
N VAL A 33 3.37 -9.51 11.38
CA VAL A 33 3.96 -9.18 12.68
C VAL A 33 4.45 -10.43 13.39
N GLU A 34 3.68 -11.51 13.39
CA GLU A 34 4.09 -12.81 13.96
C GLU A 34 5.37 -13.32 13.30
N ARG A 35 5.48 -13.23 11.99
CA ARG A 35 6.67 -13.59 11.24
C ARG A 35 7.85 -12.69 11.59
N LEU A 36 7.69 -11.38 11.59
CA LEU A 36 8.75 -10.43 11.91
C LEU A 36 9.30 -10.66 13.33
N MET A 37 8.43 -10.86 14.31
CA MET A 37 8.86 -11.12 15.69
C MET A 37 9.55 -12.47 15.87
N LYS A 38 9.20 -13.45 15.02
CA LYS A 38 9.93 -14.74 14.97
C LYS A 38 11.32 -14.59 14.34
N ASP A 39 11.42 -13.87 13.23
CA ASP A 39 12.66 -13.73 12.45
C ASP A 39 13.62 -12.70 13.09
N ILE A 40 13.06 -11.71 13.81
CA ILE A 40 13.79 -10.63 14.50
C ILE A 40 13.28 -10.50 15.95
N PRO A 41 13.63 -11.43 16.85
CA PRO A 41 13.01 -11.51 18.19
C PRO A 41 13.28 -10.29 19.09
N LYS A 42 14.29 -9.49 18.77
CA LYS A 42 14.67 -8.30 19.54
C LYS A 42 14.16 -7.00 18.90
N MET A 43 13.05 -7.07 18.17
CA MET A 43 12.44 -5.91 17.54
C MET A 43 11.24 -5.40 18.36
N ARG A 44 11.05 -4.07 18.35
CA ARG A 44 9.80 -3.43 18.74
C ARG A 44 9.21 -2.67 17.56
N ILE A 45 7.89 -2.66 17.50
CA ILE A 45 7.14 -1.93 16.47
C ILE A 45 6.22 -0.92 17.18
N GLY A 46 6.25 0.32 16.71
CA GLY A 46 5.27 1.36 17.04
C GLY A 46 4.46 1.71 15.81
N ILE A 47 3.28 2.27 16.01
CA ILE A 47 2.40 2.68 14.91
C ILE A 47 1.81 4.06 15.19
N ILE A 48 1.80 4.93 14.20
CA ILE A 48 1.09 6.21 14.21
C ILE A 48 0.12 6.21 13.03
N ALA A 49 -1.17 6.21 13.30
CA ALA A 49 -2.20 6.46 12.30
C ALA A 49 -2.53 7.94 12.30
N HIS A 50 -2.59 8.57 11.14
CA HIS A 50 -2.90 9.99 11.04
C HIS A 50 -3.90 10.27 9.91
N GLY A 51 -4.73 11.25 10.15
CA GLY A 51 -5.62 11.86 9.18
C GLY A 51 -5.23 13.33 8.99
N ASP A 52 -6.20 14.21 9.08
CA ASP A 52 -6.01 15.64 8.98
C ASP A 52 -6.63 16.37 10.18
N TYR A 53 -6.29 17.65 10.38
CA TYR A 53 -6.81 18.48 11.47
C TYR A 53 -8.33 18.66 11.39
N CYS A 54 -8.91 18.66 10.20
CA CYS A 54 -10.35 18.73 9.99
C CYS A 54 -11.09 17.50 10.54
N ASP A 55 -10.41 16.37 10.72
CA ASP A 55 -11.00 15.13 11.22
C ASP A 55 -11.18 15.10 12.75
N LYS A 56 -10.66 16.11 13.48
CA LYS A 56 -10.67 16.16 14.96
C LYS A 56 -12.05 15.96 15.59
N GLY A 57 -13.10 16.41 14.91
CA GLY A 57 -14.47 16.33 15.42
C GLY A 57 -15.24 15.08 14.99
N SER A 58 -14.76 14.35 13.98
CA SER A 58 -15.44 13.20 13.38
C SER A 58 -14.78 11.88 13.71
N THR A 59 -13.44 11.82 13.67
CA THR A 59 -12.64 10.63 13.95
C THR A 59 -11.45 10.97 14.85
N TYR A 60 -10.29 11.24 14.27
CA TYR A 60 -9.06 11.64 14.99
C TYR A 60 -8.12 12.39 14.05
N VAL A 61 -7.24 13.21 14.61
CA VAL A 61 -6.08 13.78 13.89
C VAL A 61 -4.96 12.74 13.85
N THR A 62 -4.57 12.22 15.00
CA THR A 62 -3.60 11.14 15.15
C THR A 62 -4.05 10.15 16.21
N LYS A 63 -3.64 8.89 16.04
CA LYS A 63 -3.68 7.83 17.06
C LYS A 63 -2.36 7.09 17.00
N HIS A 64 -1.79 6.72 18.16
CA HIS A 64 -0.57 5.95 18.15
C HIS A 64 -0.60 4.76 19.12
N LEU A 65 0.16 3.74 18.77
CA LEU A 65 0.62 2.66 19.63
C LEU A 65 2.10 2.85 19.82
N ASP A 66 2.55 3.01 21.07
CA ASP A 66 3.96 3.12 21.37
C ASP A 66 4.72 1.82 21.08
N LEU A 67 6.03 1.90 21.03
CA LEU A 67 6.92 0.81 20.71
C LEU A 67 6.68 -0.42 21.62
N THR A 68 6.33 -1.52 21.02
CA THR A 68 6.02 -2.78 21.71
C THR A 68 6.47 -4.00 20.90
N HIS A 69 6.71 -5.13 21.56
CA HIS A 69 6.90 -6.45 20.94
C HIS A 69 5.65 -7.33 21.02
N ASP A 70 4.57 -6.83 21.61
CA ASP A 70 3.31 -7.56 21.73
C ASP A 70 2.57 -7.58 20.40
N THR A 71 2.63 -8.70 19.70
CA THR A 71 1.98 -8.91 18.40
C THR A 71 0.46 -8.70 18.47
N SER A 72 -0.16 -9.05 19.59
CA SER A 72 -1.60 -8.91 19.77
C SER A 72 -2.03 -7.45 19.90
N LEU A 73 -1.22 -6.61 20.57
CA LEU A 73 -1.47 -5.17 20.66
C LEU A 73 -1.31 -4.51 19.28
N ILE A 74 -0.26 -4.86 18.54
CA ILE A 74 0.01 -4.32 17.21
C ILE A 74 -1.14 -4.69 16.26
N THR A 75 -1.50 -5.96 16.19
CA THR A 75 -2.58 -6.46 15.33
C THR A 75 -3.90 -5.76 15.65
N ARG A 76 -4.28 -5.73 16.93
CA ARG A 76 -5.52 -5.11 17.39
C ARG A 76 -5.58 -3.61 17.08
N PHE A 77 -4.44 -2.92 17.20
CA PHE A 77 -4.39 -1.49 16.89
C PHE A 77 -4.69 -1.25 15.40
N VAL A 78 -4.00 -1.97 14.50
CA VAL A 78 -4.18 -1.82 13.05
C VAL A 78 -5.59 -2.19 12.61
N GLU A 79 -6.16 -3.27 13.17
CA GLU A 79 -7.54 -3.69 12.88
C GLU A 79 -8.58 -2.63 13.29
N LYS A 80 -8.32 -1.89 14.36
CA LYS A 80 -9.24 -0.89 14.92
C LYS A 80 -9.03 0.54 14.42
N VAL A 81 -7.94 0.82 13.69
CA VAL A 81 -7.72 2.12 13.09
C VAL A 81 -8.85 2.43 12.10
N GLU A 82 -9.52 3.55 12.27
CA GLU A 82 -10.58 3.99 11.37
C GLU A 82 -10.00 4.76 10.19
N ALA A 83 -10.72 4.78 9.06
CA ALA A 83 -10.42 5.73 8.01
C ALA A 83 -10.82 7.13 8.46
N THR A 84 -10.02 8.11 8.10
CA THR A 84 -10.31 9.53 8.27
C THR A 84 -10.80 10.14 6.96
N GLY A 85 -11.38 11.33 7.00
CA GLY A 85 -11.93 11.98 5.81
C GLY A 85 -10.86 12.62 4.93
N GLY A 86 -10.02 13.42 5.56
CA GLY A 86 -9.25 14.45 4.90
C GLY A 86 -10.16 15.56 4.36
N GLY A 87 -9.77 16.81 4.42
CA GLY A 87 -10.63 17.92 3.97
C GLY A 87 -10.03 18.70 2.81
N ASP A 88 -8.73 18.76 2.76
CA ASP A 88 -7.91 19.43 1.78
C ASP A 88 -6.73 18.55 1.34
N LEU A 89 -5.76 19.09 0.61
CA LEU A 89 -4.63 18.29 0.11
C LEU A 89 -3.53 18.04 1.14
N PRO A 90 -3.11 19.03 1.96
CA PRO A 90 -2.14 18.78 3.02
C PRO A 90 -2.74 17.89 4.11
N GLU A 91 -1.88 17.04 4.69
CA GLU A 91 -2.24 16.16 5.81
C GLU A 91 -1.27 16.38 6.97
N CYS A 92 -1.58 15.91 8.17
CA CYS A 92 -0.81 16.26 9.37
C CYS A 92 0.52 15.50 9.55
N TYR A 93 1.31 15.33 8.48
CA TYR A 93 2.64 14.68 8.53
C TYR A 93 3.62 15.38 9.46
N GLU A 94 3.57 16.70 9.57
CA GLU A 94 4.41 17.47 10.49
C GLU A 94 4.11 17.13 11.95
N LEU A 95 2.84 16.83 12.27
CA LEU A 95 2.45 16.38 13.60
C LEU A 95 3.00 14.98 13.90
N VAL A 96 2.95 14.08 12.92
CA VAL A 96 3.54 12.74 13.03
C VAL A 96 5.03 12.82 13.33
N LEU A 97 5.78 13.68 12.61
CA LEU A 97 7.21 13.86 12.85
C LEU A 97 7.50 14.36 14.28
N ARG A 98 6.62 15.20 14.84
CA ARG A 98 6.70 15.65 16.22
C ARG A 98 6.38 14.56 17.22
N GLU A 99 5.28 13.83 17.04
CA GLU A 99 4.85 12.76 17.93
C GLU A 99 5.84 11.60 17.98
N ALA A 100 6.42 11.22 16.84
CA ALA A 100 7.42 10.16 16.76
C ALA A 100 8.64 10.40 17.67
N GLN A 101 8.99 11.65 17.96
CA GLN A 101 10.11 11.99 18.85
C GLN A 101 9.87 11.62 20.31
N SER A 102 8.62 11.55 20.73
CA SER A 102 8.22 11.30 22.12
C SER A 102 7.88 9.84 22.42
N LEU A 103 7.98 8.95 21.44
CA LEU A 103 7.80 7.51 21.68
C LEU A 103 8.94 6.93 22.53
N SER A 104 8.69 5.80 23.15
CA SER A 104 9.60 5.16 24.11
C SER A 104 10.81 4.47 23.44
N TRP A 105 11.56 5.18 22.62
CA TRP A 105 12.78 4.70 21.99
C TRP A 105 13.84 4.33 23.02
N GLU A 106 14.45 3.15 22.88
CA GLU A 106 15.55 2.74 23.76
C GLU A 106 16.91 3.23 23.23
N PRO A 107 17.79 3.72 24.11
CA PRO A 107 19.14 4.11 23.72
C PRO A 107 19.92 2.91 23.16
N GLY A 108 20.70 3.14 22.10
CA GLY A 108 21.57 2.10 21.51
C GLY A 108 20.90 1.15 20.53
N THR A 109 19.60 1.27 20.30
CA THR A 109 18.88 0.49 19.28
C THR A 109 19.07 1.10 17.88
N LYS A 110 18.93 0.26 16.86
CA LYS A 110 18.75 0.73 15.48
C LYS A 110 17.29 1.20 15.31
N ARG A 111 17.11 2.43 14.88
CA ARG A 111 15.80 3.08 14.84
C ARG A 111 15.44 3.49 13.45
N CYS A 112 14.16 3.50 13.12
CA CYS A 112 13.64 4.26 11.97
C CYS A 112 12.16 4.59 12.13
N LEU A 113 11.76 5.71 11.53
CA LEU A 113 10.37 6.07 11.27
C LEU A 113 10.09 5.79 9.79
N VAL A 114 9.04 5.04 9.50
CA VAL A 114 8.54 4.78 8.15
C VAL A 114 7.28 5.59 7.95
N MET A 115 7.33 6.60 7.10
CA MET A 115 6.20 7.48 6.81
C MET A 115 5.57 7.09 5.49
N ILE A 116 4.35 6.57 5.55
CA ILE A 116 3.59 6.03 4.41
C ILE A 116 2.41 6.94 4.11
N GLY A 117 2.38 7.54 2.94
CA GLY A 117 1.31 8.43 2.52
C GLY A 117 1.48 8.91 1.08
N ASP A 118 0.62 9.82 0.65
CA ASP A 118 0.57 10.27 -0.74
C ASP A 118 0.59 11.80 -0.91
N ASP A 119 0.56 12.57 0.19
CA ASP A 119 0.50 14.03 0.13
C ASP A 119 1.60 14.73 0.93
N VAL A 120 1.46 16.02 1.17
CA VAL A 120 2.43 16.91 1.80
C VAL A 120 1.96 17.38 3.19
N PRO A 121 2.87 17.82 4.08
CA PRO A 121 2.50 18.38 5.38
C PRO A 121 1.87 19.77 5.25
N HIS A 122 1.10 20.17 6.26
CA HIS A 122 0.67 21.55 6.42
C HIS A 122 1.86 22.50 6.67
N GLY A 123 1.72 23.72 6.19
CA GLY A 123 2.65 24.81 6.54
C GLY A 123 2.50 25.25 8.00
N PRO A 124 3.51 25.93 8.58
CA PRO A 124 3.43 26.41 9.96
C PRO A 124 2.30 27.44 10.20
N SER A 125 1.84 28.15 9.15
CA SER A 125 0.69 29.04 9.20
C SER A 125 -0.64 28.31 9.28
N ASP A 126 -0.67 27.09 8.75
CA ASP A 126 -1.92 26.38 8.43
C ASP A 126 -2.21 25.23 9.42
N ASN A 127 -1.28 24.98 10.36
CA ASN A 127 -1.46 23.97 11.39
C ASN A 127 -1.56 24.60 12.80
N PRO A 128 -2.39 24.03 13.72
CA PRO A 128 -2.63 24.61 15.04
C PRO A 128 -1.37 24.72 15.92
N GLY A 129 -0.42 23.82 15.72
CA GLY A 129 0.82 23.77 16.52
C GLY A 129 1.95 24.62 15.96
N LYS A 130 1.73 25.35 14.87
CA LYS A 130 2.76 26.10 14.12
C LYS A 130 4.00 25.24 13.85
N ILE A 131 3.77 23.98 13.53
CA ILE A 131 4.83 22.98 13.34
C ILE A 131 5.47 23.20 11.96
N ASN A 132 6.79 23.34 11.97
CA ASN A 132 7.58 23.30 10.73
C ASN A 132 8.16 21.90 10.59
N TRP A 133 7.71 21.13 9.63
CA TRP A 133 8.17 19.77 9.43
C TRP A 133 9.69 19.66 9.21
N ARG A 134 10.33 20.70 8.67
CA ARG A 134 11.79 20.73 8.47
C ARG A 134 12.54 20.74 9.80
N ASP A 135 12.01 21.46 10.78
CA ASP A 135 12.60 21.49 12.12
C ASP A 135 12.39 20.16 12.84
N GLU A 136 11.24 19.52 12.63
CA GLU A 136 10.95 18.22 13.25
C GLU A 136 11.81 17.10 12.66
N ILE A 137 12.07 17.10 11.33
CA ILE A 137 12.97 16.12 10.72
C ILE A 137 14.41 16.31 11.18
N ASP A 138 14.87 17.55 11.37
CA ASP A 138 16.21 17.85 11.89
C ASP A 138 16.37 17.35 13.34
N LYS A 139 15.30 17.41 14.17
CA LYS A 139 15.29 16.83 15.52
C LYS A 139 15.35 15.30 15.50
N LEU A 140 14.58 14.63 14.64
CA LEU A 140 14.63 13.18 14.47
C LEU A 140 16.03 12.73 14.02
N ALA A 141 16.62 13.43 13.06
CA ALA A 141 17.99 13.15 12.60
C ALA A 141 19.02 13.27 13.74
N LYS A 142 18.92 14.32 14.59
CA LYS A 142 19.77 14.49 15.77
C LYS A 142 19.57 13.39 16.81
N GLN A 143 18.39 12.78 16.89
CA GLN A 143 18.09 11.65 17.75
C GLN A 143 18.56 10.31 17.13
N GLY A 144 19.15 10.32 15.93
CA GLY A 144 19.55 9.13 15.21
C GLY A 144 18.38 8.27 14.71
N ILE A 145 17.25 8.93 14.38
CA ILE A 145 16.05 8.29 13.84
C ILE A 145 15.91 8.66 12.35
N PRO A 146 16.45 7.85 11.43
CA PRO A 146 16.24 8.05 10.00
C PRO A 146 14.76 7.88 9.63
N VAL A 147 14.28 8.67 8.66
CA VAL A 147 12.92 8.59 8.16
C VAL A 147 12.90 7.99 6.76
N TYR A 148 12.16 6.90 6.60
CA TYR A 148 11.90 6.29 5.31
C TYR A 148 10.62 6.89 4.76
N GLY A 149 10.74 7.71 3.74
CA GLY A 149 9.61 8.32 3.06
C GLY A 149 9.03 7.34 2.03
N VAL A 150 7.90 6.72 2.32
CA VAL A 150 7.19 5.83 1.42
C VAL A 150 6.08 6.61 0.72
N GLN A 151 6.39 7.08 -0.48
CA GLN A 151 5.45 7.83 -1.30
C GLN A 151 4.53 6.91 -2.06
N CYS A 152 3.24 7.07 -1.84
CA CYS A 152 2.17 6.33 -2.51
C CYS A 152 1.57 7.13 -3.67
N LEU A 153 0.78 6.44 -4.52
CA LEU A 153 -0.03 7.00 -5.59
C LEU A 153 0.72 7.88 -6.62
N ASN A 154 2.04 7.89 -6.57
CA ASN A 154 2.92 8.61 -7.51
C ASN A 154 2.56 10.11 -7.71
N ARG A 155 2.13 10.78 -6.62
CA ARG A 155 1.76 12.21 -6.66
C ARG A 155 3.01 13.08 -6.76
N LYS A 156 3.25 13.65 -7.93
CA LYS A 156 4.46 14.42 -8.23
C LYS A 156 4.68 15.62 -7.31
N HIS A 157 3.63 16.29 -6.85
CA HIS A 157 3.74 17.43 -5.95
C HIS A 157 4.31 17.05 -4.57
N ALA A 158 4.10 15.80 -4.13
CA ALA A 158 4.58 15.30 -2.86
C ALA A 158 6.03 14.75 -2.93
N THR A 159 6.55 14.44 -4.12
CA THR A 159 7.87 13.78 -4.28
C THR A 159 8.99 14.50 -3.53
N LYS A 160 9.05 15.83 -3.66
CA LYS A 160 10.06 16.64 -2.99
C LYS A 160 10.03 16.51 -1.47
N PHE A 161 8.85 16.40 -0.89
CA PHE A 161 8.68 16.20 0.55
C PHE A 161 9.29 14.86 1.00
N TYR A 162 8.94 13.75 0.35
CA TYR A 162 9.47 12.41 0.69
C TYR A 162 10.97 12.28 0.43
N GLU A 163 11.49 12.91 -0.62
CA GLU A 163 12.92 13.00 -0.88
C GLU A 163 13.65 13.76 0.23
N ASP A 164 13.12 14.92 0.64
CA ASP A 164 13.71 15.76 1.69
C ASP A 164 13.68 15.04 3.05
N LEU A 165 12.60 14.30 3.38
CA LEU A 165 12.53 13.46 4.59
C LEU A 165 13.69 12.46 4.63
N ALA A 166 13.86 11.72 3.56
CA ALA A 166 14.90 10.70 3.45
C ALA A 166 16.29 11.31 3.50
N HIS A 167 16.55 12.32 2.68
CA HIS A 167 17.87 12.95 2.58
C HIS A 167 18.33 13.60 3.89
N LYS A 168 17.45 14.36 4.54
CA LYS A 168 17.80 15.09 5.78
C LYS A 168 18.00 14.16 6.98
N SER A 169 17.30 13.05 7.04
CA SER A 169 17.39 12.10 8.16
C SER A 169 18.36 10.93 7.93
N GLY A 170 18.87 10.76 6.71
CA GLY A 170 19.69 9.61 6.34
C GLY A 170 18.89 8.32 6.07
N GLY A 171 17.60 8.44 5.81
CA GLY A 171 16.72 7.33 5.45
C GLY A 171 16.66 7.05 3.94
N PHE A 172 15.56 6.46 3.48
CA PHE A 172 15.31 6.12 2.08
C PHE A 172 14.02 6.76 1.57
N HIS A 173 14.05 7.28 0.34
CA HIS A 173 12.83 7.56 -0.41
C HIS A 173 12.44 6.33 -1.21
N ILE A 174 11.24 5.83 -0.99
CA ILE A 174 10.69 4.62 -1.60
C ILE A 174 9.36 4.98 -2.25
N SER A 175 9.23 4.65 -3.54
CA SER A 175 7.96 4.75 -4.24
C SER A 175 7.19 3.44 -4.08
N LEU A 176 5.99 3.50 -3.51
CA LEU A 176 5.04 2.39 -3.47
C LEU A 176 4.06 2.54 -4.63
N ASP A 177 4.41 1.95 -5.75
CA ASP A 177 3.63 2.08 -6.98
C ASP A 177 2.30 1.32 -6.91
N GLN A 178 2.23 0.24 -6.11
CA GLN A 178 1.05 -0.60 -5.93
C GLN A 178 0.85 -1.01 -4.47
N PHE A 179 -0.35 -0.85 -3.94
CA PHE A 179 -0.68 -1.22 -2.56
C PHE A 179 -0.59 -2.74 -2.29
N ALA A 180 -0.71 -3.56 -3.31
CA ALA A 180 -0.53 -5.01 -3.19
C ALA A 180 0.84 -5.41 -2.63
N TYR A 181 1.87 -4.57 -2.75
CA TYR A 181 3.23 -4.85 -2.22
C TYR A 181 3.47 -4.32 -0.82
N ILE A 182 2.52 -3.65 -0.19
CA ILE A 182 2.76 -2.98 1.10
C ILE A 182 3.31 -3.94 2.16
N THR A 183 2.84 -5.17 2.19
CA THR A 183 3.32 -6.18 3.14
C THR A 183 4.79 -6.54 2.88
N ASP A 184 5.15 -6.80 1.62
CA ASP A 184 6.52 -7.11 1.24
C ASP A 184 7.45 -5.91 1.50
N LEU A 185 6.98 -4.69 1.29
CA LEU A 185 7.71 -3.47 1.62
C LEU A 185 7.95 -3.34 3.13
N VAL A 186 6.93 -3.52 3.96
CA VAL A 186 7.05 -3.49 5.43
C VAL A 186 8.08 -4.51 5.92
N MET A 187 7.98 -5.75 5.41
CA MET A 187 8.95 -6.80 5.74
C MET A 187 10.36 -6.45 5.27
N ALA A 188 10.53 -5.96 4.05
CA ALA A 188 11.84 -5.57 3.52
C ALA A 188 12.50 -4.47 4.38
N ILE A 189 11.74 -3.47 4.83
CA ILE A 189 12.23 -2.40 5.72
C ILE A 189 12.71 -3.00 7.05
N CYS A 190 11.92 -3.88 7.67
CA CYS A 190 12.31 -4.51 8.93
C CYS A 190 13.57 -5.38 8.78
N TYR A 191 13.67 -6.19 7.73
CA TYR A 191 14.88 -6.97 7.46
C TYR A 191 16.08 -6.07 7.15
N LYS A 192 15.88 -4.95 6.45
CA LYS A 192 16.97 -3.97 6.24
C LYS A 192 17.50 -3.40 7.54
N GLN A 193 16.62 -3.10 8.51
CA GLN A 193 17.05 -2.66 9.83
C GLN A 193 17.87 -3.73 10.57
N SER A 194 17.54 -4.98 10.37
CA SER A 194 18.31 -6.07 10.96
C SER A 194 19.69 -6.20 10.29
N SER A 195 19.73 -6.55 9.02
CA SER A 195 20.98 -6.65 8.23
C SER A 195 20.69 -6.71 6.73
N ASP A 196 21.71 -6.34 5.93
CA ASP A 196 21.64 -6.50 4.46
C ASP A 196 21.54 -8.00 4.07
N THR A 197 22.12 -8.89 4.84
CA THR A 197 22.03 -10.34 4.62
C THR A 197 20.58 -10.85 4.77
N GLN A 198 19.88 -10.41 5.81
CA GLN A 198 18.47 -10.77 5.99
C GLN A 198 17.59 -10.16 4.88
N LEU A 199 17.83 -8.92 4.48
CA LEU A 199 17.14 -8.32 3.36
C LEU A 199 17.36 -9.09 2.05
N GLN A 200 18.59 -9.50 1.76
CA GLN A 200 18.91 -10.31 0.57
C GLN A 200 18.25 -11.70 0.64
N GLY A 201 18.24 -12.34 1.82
CA GLY A 201 17.53 -13.60 2.02
C GLY A 201 16.04 -13.49 1.74
N PHE A 202 15.41 -12.41 2.21
CA PHE A 202 14.00 -12.13 1.92
C PHE A 202 13.75 -11.82 0.45
N GLU A 203 14.65 -11.09 -0.22
CA GLU A 203 14.59 -10.86 -1.64
C GLU A 203 14.58 -12.17 -2.43
N GLN A 204 15.48 -13.11 -2.09
CA GLN A 204 15.52 -14.44 -2.74
C GLN A 204 14.22 -15.22 -2.49
N GLU A 205 13.65 -15.12 -1.31
CA GLU A 205 12.33 -15.72 -1.03
C GLU A 205 11.24 -15.16 -1.93
N VAL A 206 11.16 -13.82 -2.06
CA VAL A 206 10.21 -13.13 -2.90
C VAL A 206 10.35 -13.56 -4.36
N ILE A 207 11.59 -13.70 -4.84
CA ILE A 207 11.89 -14.22 -6.19
C ILE A 207 11.41 -15.66 -6.33
N LYS A 208 11.79 -16.54 -5.41
CA LYS A 208 11.46 -17.98 -5.45
C LYS A 208 9.95 -18.23 -5.42
N GLN A 209 9.21 -17.37 -4.72
CA GLN A 209 7.75 -17.43 -4.63
C GLN A 209 7.02 -16.74 -5.79
N GLY A 210 7.75 -16.23 -6.78
CA GLY A 210 7.18 -15.56 -7.95
C GLY A 210 6.50 -14.22 -7.63
N ARG A 211 6.78 -13.63 -6.45
CA ARG A 211 6.20 -12.34 -6.02
C ARG A 211 7.02 -11.12 -6.48
N MET A 212 8.26 -11.37 -6.96
CA MET A 212 9.12 -10.28 -7.42
C MET A 212 8.51 -9.60 -8.65
N ASN A 213 8.50 -8.28 -8.62
CA ASN A 213 8.01 -7.44 -9.69
C ASN A 213 8.88 -6.18 -9.80
N ARG A 214 8.61 -5.35 -10.80
CA ARG A 214 9.40 -4.12 -11.05
C ARG A 214 9.41 -3.19 -9.83
N GLY A 215 8.29 -3.02 -9.15
CA GLY A 215 8.17 -2.17 -7.96
C GLY A 215 9.03 -2.69 -6.81
N LEU A 216 8.88 -3.96 -6.44
CA LEU A 216 9.69 -4.60 -5.40
C LEU A 216 11.17 -4.65 -5.76
N ASN A 217 11.52 -4.96 -7.03
CA ASN A 217 12.91 -4.91 -7.49
C ASN A 217 13.53 -3.54 -7.26
N LYS A 218 12.79 -2.45 -7.54
CA LYS A 218 13.23 -1.09 -7.25
C LYS A 218 13.40 -0.84 -5.75
N VAL A 219 12.46 -1.32 -4.92
CA VAL A 219 12.53 -1.24 -3.46
C VAL A 219 13.78 -1.91 -2.92
N PHE A 220 14.01 -3.20 -3.24
CA PHE A 220 15.19 -3.94 -2.81
C PHE A 220 16.48 -3.29 -3.30
N SER A 221 16.51 -2.85 -4.55
CA SER A 221 17.70 -2.21 -5.14
C SER A 221 18.03 -0.89 -4.47
N THR A 222 17.02 -0.07 -4.16
CA THR A 222 17.19 1.18 -3.41
C THR A 222 17.79 0.91 -2.02
N MET A 223 17.23 -0.03 -1.28
CA MET A 223 17.69 -0.36 0.07
C MET A 223 19.08 -1.01 0.07
N LEU A 224 19.42 -1.81 -0.93
CA LEU A 224 20.73 -2.44 -1.11
C LEU A 224 21.74 -1.54 -1.84
N LYS A 225 21.36 -0.33 -2.20
CA LYS A 225 22.20 0.66 -2.90
C LYS A 225 22.84 0.10 -4.18
N ARG A 226 22.05 -0.59 -5.00
CA ARG A 226 22.48 -1.16 -6.29
C ARG A 226 21.51 -0.80 -7.40
N ALA A 227 21.91 -1.02 -8.65
CA ALA A 227 21.01 -0.87 -9.80
C ALA A 227 19.91 -1.95 -9.77
N PRO A 228 18.67 -1.63 -10.17
CA PRO A 228 17.62 -2.62 -10.33
C PRO A 228 17.99 -3.68 -11.38
N SER A 229 17.66 -4.95 -11.10
CA SER A 229 17.83 -6.03 -12.09
C SER A 229 16.92 -5.82 -13.28
N THR A 230 17.43 -6.08 -14.49
CA THR A 230 16.67 -6.00 -15.74
C THR A 230 15.79 -7.23 -15.98
N GLU A 231 15.98 -8.31 -15.21
CA GLU A 231 15.26 -9.59 -15.38
C GLU A 231 13.77 -9.47 -15.01
N PHE A 232 13.39 -8.50 -14.16
CA PHE A 232 12.03 -8.31 -13.66
C PHE A 232 11.29 -7.18 -14.40
N GLY A 233 11.42 -7.11 -15.71
CA GLY A 233 11.21 -5.85 -16.43
C GLY A 233 9.96 -5.69 -17.25
N THR A 234 9.20 -6.68 -17.72
CA THR A 234 8.14 -6.40 -18.70
C THR A 234 6.89 -7.26 -18.61
N THR A 235 6.92 -8.36 -17.90
CA THR A 235 5.78 -9.30 -17.79
C THR A 235 5.15 -9.34 -16.42
N ASP A 236 5.43 -8.36 -15.58
CA ASP A 236 4.80 -8.26 -14.28
C ASP A 236 3.32 -7.91 -14.46
N LEU A 237 2.47 -8.87 -14.20
CA LEU A 237 1.02 -8.73 -14.24
C LEU A 237 0.49 -7.62 -13.31
N ARG A 238 1.34 -7.14 -12.40
CA ARG A 238 1.08 -6.02 -11.49
C ARG A 238 1.71 -4.70 -11.96
N ALA A 239 2.37 -4.71 -13.13
CA ALA A 239 2.95 -3.51 -13.74
C ALA A 239 1.88 -2.62 -14.40
N VAL A 240 0.81 -2.37 -13.66
CA VAL A 240 -0.18 -1.36 -14.03
C VAL A 240 0.51 0.00 -14.04
N PRO A 241 0.27 0.88 -15.04
CA PRO A 241 0.94 2.16 -15.11
C PRO A 241 0.83 2.93 -13.78
N PRO A 242 1.97 3.31 -13.18
CA PRO A 242 1.98 3.99 -11.88
C PRO A 242 1.13 5.25 -11.91
N GLY A 243 0.36 5.51 -10.87
CA GLY A 243 -0.47 6.70 -10.73
C GLY A 243 -1.81 6.70 -11.46
N ARG A 244 -2.06 5.72 -12.33
CA ARG A 244 -3.37 5.59 -13.01
C ARG A 244 -4.24 4.52 -12.34
N PHE A 245 -3.64 3.41 -11.93
CA PHE A 245 -4.32 2.30 -11.29
C PHE A 245 -3.53 1.83 -10.06
N GLN A 246 -4.28 1.36 -9.07
CA GLN A 246 -3.76 0.61 -7.93
C GLN A 246 -4.41 -0.76 -7.92
N VAL A 247 -3.61 -1.81 -7.95
CA VAL A 247 -4.09 -3.18 -7.84
C VAL A 247 -4.19 -3.56 -6.36
N LEU A 248 -5.36 -4.03 -5.97
CA LEU A 248 -5.63 -4.54 -4.63
C LEU A 248 -5.74 -6.06 -4.70
N ASP A 249 -5.19 -6.75 -3.71
CA ASP A 249 -5.39 -8.19 -3.58
C ASP A 249 -6.87 -8.47 -3.28
N VAL A 250 -7.42 -9.46 -3.95
CA VAL A 250 -8.71 -10.06 -3.57
C VAL A 250 -8.49 -10.88 -2.31
N ASP A 251 -9.48 -10.91 -1.44
CA ASP A 251 -9.39 -11.69 -0.22
C ASP A 251 -9.18 -13.17 -0.52
N LYS A 252 -8.11 -13.78 -0.01
CA LYS A 252 -7.79 -15.19 -0.27
C LYS A 252 -8.85 -16.15 0.26
N ASP A 253 -9.57 -15.71 1.30
CA ASP A 253 -10.66 -16.47 1.92
C ASP A 253 -12.01 -16.25 1.21
N CYS A 254 -12.07 -15.27 0.31
CA CYS A 254 -13.21 -15.03 -0.54
C CYS A 254 -12.97 -15.74 -1.86
N SER A 255 -13.76 -16.74 -2.20
CA SER A 255 -13.69 -17.30 -3.53
C SER A 255 -13.96 -16.20 -4.55
N ILE A 256 -13.33 -16.27 -5.71
CA ILE A 256 -13.59 -15.32 -6.80
C ILE A 256 -15.07 -15.28 -7.12
N ARG A 257 -15.74 -16.42 -7.05
CA ARG A 257 -17.19 -16.49 -7.19
C ARG A 257 -17.88 -15.59 -6.18
N ASP A 258 -17.56 -15.72 -4.88
CA ASP A 258 -18.22 -14.94 -3.82
C ASP A 258 -17.89 -13.45 -3.95
N PHE A 259 -16.64 -13.11 -4.30
CA PHE A 259 -16.26 -11.74 -4.58
C PHE A 259 -17.03 -11.16 -5.77
N VAL A 260 -17.08 -11.89 -6.88
CA VAL A 260 -17.75 -11.47 -8.12
C VAL A 260 -19.26 -11.40 -7.90
N GLU A 261 -19.87 -12.35 -7.19
CA GLU A 261 -21.30 -12.35 -6.86
C GLU A 261 -21.66 -11.25 -5.88
N SER A 262 -20.86 -10.98 -4.85
CA SER A 262 -21.05 -9.88 -3.92
C SER A 262 -20.92 -8.50 -4.58
N ASN A 263 -20.20 -8.42 -5.70
CA ASN A 263 -20.02 -7.21 -6.51
C ASN A 263 -20.91 -7.17 -7.77
N GLY A 264 -21.94 -7.99 -7.84
CA GLY A 264 -22.98 -7.94 -8.87
C GLY A 264 -22.69 -8.74 -10.14
N ALA A 265 -21.81 -9.74 -10.07
CA ALA A 265 -21.66 -10.71 -11.14
C ALA A 265 -22.18 -12.08 -10.71
N LYS A 266 -22.67 -12.85 -11.65
CA LYS A 266 -23.20 -14.21 -11.43
C LYS A 266 -22.58 -15.19 -12.40
N PHE A 267 -22.12 -16.31 -11.88
CA PHE A 267 -21.65 -17.40 -12.71
C PHE A 267 -22.82 -18.12 -13.37
N LYS A 268 -22.85 -18.12 -14.69
CA LYS A 268 -23.86 -18.81 -15.49
C LYS A 268 -23.37 -20.22 -15.81
N LYS A 269 -23.55 -21.14 -14.89
CA LYS A 269 -23.03 -22.53 -14.94
C LYS A 269 -23.29 -23.24 -16.27
N GLY A 270 -24.49 -23.09 -16.83
CA GLY A 270 -24.84 -23.71 -18.13
C GLY A 270 -24.17 -23.05 -19.35
N ARG A 271 -23.52 -21.92 -19.20
CA ARG A 271 -22.86 -21.16 -20.27
C ARG A 271 -21.35 -20.97 -20.03
N GLY A 272 -20.84 -21.36 -18.86
CA GLY A 272 -19.43 -21.33 -18.52
C GLY A 272 -18.78 -19.94 -18.48
N PHE A 273 -19.54 -18.90 -18.06
CA PHE A 273 -18.97 -17.55 -17.92
C PHE A 273 -19.59 -16.78 -16.74
N TYR A 274 -18.87 -15.74 -16.28
CA TYR A 274 -19.40 -14.76 -15.35
C TYR A 274 -20.10 -13.64 -16.10
N GLU A 275 -21.29 -13.27 -15.61
CA GLU A 275 -22.07 -12.16 -16.15
C GLU A 275 -22.12 -11.05 -15.11
N PHE A 276 -21.57 -9.89 -15.46
CA PHE A 276 -21.59 -8.69 -14.63
C PHE A 276 -22.80 -7.85 -14.98
N THR A 277 -23.55 -7.46 -13.97
CA THR A 277 -24.67 -6.53 -14.10
C THR A 277 -24.27 -5.15 -13.59
N LYS A 278 -24.94 -4.10 -14.05
CA LYS A 278 -24.79 -2.77 -13.48
C LYS A 278 -25.22 -2.78 -12.02
N THR A 279 -24.28 -2.47 -11.11
CA THR A 279 -24.54 -2.30 -9.69
C THR A 279 -23.88 -1.01 -9.23
N GLU A 280 -24.11 -0.63 -7.96
CA GLU A 280 -23.38 0.50 -7.36
C GLU A 280 -21.89 0.20 -7.18
N THR A 281 -21.51 -1.06 -7.14
CA THR A 281 -20.14 -1.53 -6.87
C THR A 281 -19.37 -1.89 -8.14
N ILE A 282 -20.03 -2.56 -9.10
CA ILE A 282 -19.45 -2.93 -10.40
C ILE A 282 -20.43 -2.52 -11.48
N GLN A 283 -19.97 -1.76 -12.47
CA GLN A 283 -20.80 -1.24 -13.57
C GLN A 283 -20.56 -1.99 -14.88
N GLY A 284 -20.58 -3.30 -14.84
CA GLY A 284 -20.44 -4.13 -16.03
C GLY A 284 -19.07 -3.96 -16.71
N TYR A 285 -19.02 -4.09 -18.04
CA TYR A 285 -17.76 -4.07 -18.79
C TYR A 285 -17.01 -2.73 -18.77
N LYS A 286 -17.69 -1.62 -18.44
CA LYS A 286 -17.05 -0.30 -18.32
C LYS A 286 -16.08 -0.22 -17.15
N GLU A 287 -16.29 -1.07 -16.18
CA GLU A 287 -15.46 -1.16 -14.98
C GLU A 287 -14.43 -2.29 -15.06
N ILE A 288 -14.31 -2.94 -16.22
CA ILE A 288 -13.34 -4.00 -16.46
C ILE A 288 -12.12 -3.41 -17.15
N VAL A 289 -10.96 -3.77 -16.65
CA VAL A 289 -9.66 -3.49 -17.27
C VAL A 289 -8.99 -4.82 -17.59
N LEU A 290 -8.45 -4.94 -18.77
CA LEU A 290 -7.68 -6.10 -19.19
C LEU A 290 -6.22 -5.72 -19.33
N MET A 291 -5.35 -6.67 -19.02
CA MET A 291 -3.94 -6.60 -19.39
C MET A 291 -3.57 -7.86 -20.20
N ASP A 292 -3.01 -7.66 -21.39
CA ASP A 292 -2.49 -8.76 -22.18
C ASP A 292 -1.25 -9.36 -21.50
N LYS A 293 -1.30 -10.66 -21.19
CA LYS A 293 -0.22 -11.36 -20.48
C LYS A 293 1.08 -11.41 -21.28
N LYS A 294 0.99 -11.32 -22.60
CA LYS A 294 2.15 -11.43 -23.49
C LYS A 294 2.84 -10.09 -23.74
N THR A 295 2.06 -9.02 -23.89
CA THR A 295 2.59 -7.69 -24.22
C THR A 295 2.64 -6.74 -23.04
N GLY A 296 1.84 -6.99 -21.98
CA GLY A 296 1.65 -6.07 -20.87
C GLY A 296 0.74 -4.88 -21.19
N ASP A 297 0.14 -4.84 -22.39
CA ASP A 297 -0.74 -3.74 -22.80
C ASP A 297 -2.05 -3.76 -22.01
N MET A 298 -2.48 -2.57 -21.61
CA MET A 298 -3.70 -2.36 -20.83
C MET A 298 -4.84 -1.90 -21.74
N PHE A 299 -6.01 -2.51 -21.59
CA PHE A 299 -7.23 -2.19 -22.33
C PHE A 299 -8.37 -1.89 -21.37
N GLU A 300 -9.11 -0.83 -21.65
CA GLU A 300 -10.27 -0.41 -20.85
C GLU A 300 -11.44 0.05 -21.75
N GLY A 301 -12.62 0.16 -21.16
CA GLY A 301 -13.81 0.65 -21.85
C GLY A 301 -14.15 -0.15 -23.10
N LYS A 302 -14.28 0.54 -24.24
CA LYS A 302 -14.62 -0.11 -25.52
C LYS A 302 -13.58 -1.15 -25.95
N ALA A 303 -12.28 -0.83 -25.81
CA ALA A 303 -11.21 -1.73 -26.21
C ALA A 303 -11.24 -3.06 -25.42
N ALA A 304 -11.39 -2.98 -24.10
CA ALA A 304 -11.52 -4.17 -23.25
C ALA A 304 -12.75 -5.01 -23.64
N ARG A 305 -13.85 -4.34 -23.91
CA ARG A 305 -15.09 -4.97 -24.35
C ARG A 305 -14.92 -5.71 -25.68
N ASP A 306 -14.34 -5.05 -26.67
CA ASP A 306 -14.13 -5.62 -28.01
C ASP A 306 -13.23 -6.85 -27.94
N MET A 307 -12.19 -6.82 -27.10
CA MET A 307 -11.28 -7.95 -26.87
C MET A 307 -11.95 -9.16 -26.20
N LEU A 308 -12.94 -8.91 -25.36
CA LEU A 308 -13.75 -9.95 -24.72
C LEU A 308 -14.93 -10.42 -25.58
N GLY A 309 -15.15 -9.81 -26.74
CA GLY A 309 -16.32 -10.05 -27.58
C GLY A 309 -17.65 -9.68 -26.90
N LEU A 310 -17.65 -8.58 -26.13
CA LEU A 310 -18.80 -8.15 -25.37
C LEU A 310 -19.70 -7.20 -26.20
N PRO A 311 -21.03 -7.32 -26.09
CA PRO A 311 -21.96 -6.41 -26.74
C PRO A 311 -21.89 -5.00 -26.15
N GLU A 312 -22.51 -4.03 -26.82
CA GLU A 312 -22.52 -2.62 -26.38
C GLU A 312 -23.41 -2.34 -25.15
N ASP A 313 -24.20 -3.31 -24.74
CA ASP A 313 -25.10 -3.20 -23.61
C ASP A 313 -24.36 -3.14 -22.24
N SER A 314 -25.10 -3.10 -21.16
CA SER A 314 -24.59 -2.94 -19.81
C SER A 314 -24.12 -4.24 -19.14
N THR A 315 -24.12 -5.36 -19.86
CA THR A 315 -23.78 -6.67 -19.31
C THR A 315 -22.40 -7.11 -19.78
N ALA A 316 -21.50 -7.38 -18.84
CA ALA A 316 -20.19 -7.96 -19.12
C ALA A 316 -20.23 -9.48 -18.95
N ARG A 317 -19.59 -10.19 -19.88
CA ARG A 317 -19.49 -11.65 -19.88
C ARG A 317 -18.05 -12.04 -20.10
N ILE A 318 -17.45 -12.69 -19.11
CA ILE A 318 -16.06 -13.10 -19.16
C ILE A 318 -16.00 -14.62 -19.22
N LYS A 319 -15.41 -15.15 -20.27
CA LYS A 319 -15.18 -16.58 -20.41
C LYS A 319 -13.91 -16.96 -19.64
N PRO A 320 -13.87 -18.11 -18.95
CA PRO A 320 -12.64 -18.58 -18.31
C PRO A 320 -11.42 -18.60 -19.25
N THR A 321 -11.61 -18.98 -20.52
CA THR A 321 -10.57 -18.98 -21.56
C THR A 321 -9.99 -17.59 -21.86
N SER A 322 -10.66 -16.50 -21.48
CA SER A 322 -10.08 -15.16 -21.61
C SER A 322 -8.93 -14.95 -20.64
N LEU A 323 -8.90 -15.68 -19.52
CA LEU A 323 -7.84 -15.60 -18.52
C LEU A 323 -6.55 -16.29 -18.97
N ASP A 324 -6.59 -17.14 -19.99
CA ASP A 324 -5.37 -17.71 -20.57
C ASP A 324 -4.54 -16.61 -21.23
N LYS A 325 -5.21 -15.63 -21.82
CA LYS A 325 -4.59 -14.53 -22.57
C LYS A 325 -4.48 -13.24 -21.78
N TYR A 326 -5.46 -12.92 -20.95
CA TYR A 326 -5.56 -11.65 -20.24
C TYR A 326 -5.55 -11.84 -18.73
N VAL A 327 -5.01 -10.85 -18.02
CA VAL A 327 -5.37 -10.60 -16.63
C VAL A 327 -6.61 -9.71 -16.64
N VAL A 328 -7.61 -10.08 -15.88
CA VAL A 328 -8.86 -9.33 -15.76
C VAL A 328 -8.88 -8.61 -14.43
N PHE A 329 -9.13 -7.31 -14.48
CA PHE A 329 -9.34 -6.50 -13.31
C PHE A 329 -10.78 -6.00 -13.28
N VAL A 330 -11.36 -5.97 -12.09
CA VAL A 330 -12.66 -5.34 -11.83
C VAL A 330 -12.49 -4.11 -10.96
N GLN A 331 -13.27 -3.10 -11.22
CA GLN A 331 -13.21 -1.83 -10.53
C GLN A 331 -14.38 -1.67 -9.56
N SER A 332 -14.09 -1.34 -8.31
CA SER A 332 -15.12 -1.00 -7.32
C SER A 332 -15.50 0.47 -7.44
N THR A 333 -16.75 0.75 -7.79
CA THR A 333 -17.27 2.13 -7.88
C THR A 333 -17.40 2.79 -6.51
N SER A 334 -17.65 2.02 -5.45
CA SER A 334 -17.76 2.56 -4.09
C SER A 334 -16.44 3.10 -3.58
N VAL A 335 -15.33 2.44 -3.91
CA VAL A 335 -13.97 2.90 -3.58
C VAL A 335 -13.60 4.09 -4.46
N ASN A 336 -13.86 4.00 -5.77
CA ASN A 336 -13.44 5.04 -6.71
C ASN A 336 -14.21 6.37 -6.59
N ARG A 337 -15.43 6.38 -6.05
CA ARG A 337 -16.17 7.62 -5.78
C ARG A 337 -15.51 8.52 -4.73
N LYS A 338 -14.66 7.97 -3.88
CA LYS A 338 -13.98 8.68 -2.80
C LYS A 338 -12.59 9.21 -3.21
N LEU A 339 -12.17 8.97 -4.45
CA LEU A 339 -10.82 9.29 -4.88
C LEU A 339 -10.70 10.71 -5.40
N ILE A 340 -9.82 11.44 -4.79
CA ILE A 340 -9.30 12.72 -5.28
C ILE A 340 -8.08 12.40 -6.16
N GLY A 341 -8.06 12.88 -7.42
CA GLY A 341 -6.88 12.80 -8.27
C GLY A 341 -6.86 11.72 -9.36
N GLY A 342 -7.97 11.03 -9.62
CA GLY A 342 -8.12 10.20 -10.82
C GLY A 342 -7.46 8.82 -10.80
N THR A 343 -6.88 8.40 -9.68
CA THR A 343 -6.38 7.03 -9.51
C THR A 343 -7.54 6.06 -9.34
N ARG A 344 -7.53 4.96 -10.08
CA ARG A 344 -8.54 3.90 -10.00
C ARG A 344 -8.00 2.71 -9.25
N PHE A 345 -8.83 2.11 -8.37
CA PHE A 345 -8.52 0.89 -7.67
C PHE A 345 -9.12 -0.30 -8.40
N LEU A 346 -8.25 -1.27 -8.67
CA LEU A 346 -8.58 -2.49 -9.40
C LEU A 346 -8.37 -3.69 -8.49
N TYR A 347 -9.28 -4.65 -8.58
CA TYR A 347 -9.12 -5.97 -8.00
C TYR A 347 -8.77 -6.95 -9.12
N GLU A 348 -7.66 -7.64 -8.97
CA GLU A 348 -7.30 -8.72 -9.88
C GLU A 348 -8.24 -9.91 -9.66
N VAL A 349 -8.75 -10.43 -10.76
CA VAL A 349 -9.58 -11.63 -10.75
C VAL A 349 -8.65 -12.82 -11.03
N GLU A 350 -8.24 -13.48 -9.95
CA GLU A 350 -7.45 -14.71 -10.02
C GLU A 350 -8.38 -15.92 -9.98
N ASP A 351 -8.04 -16.97 -10.69
CA ASP A 351 -8.67 -18.31 -10.65
C ASP A 351 -10.20 -18.40 -10.82
N TRP A 352 -10.61 -18.48 -12.08
CA TRP A 352 -12.01 -18.69 -12.48
C TRP A 352 -12.41 -20.17 -12.58
N SER A 353 -11.53 -21.08 -12.19
CA SER A 353 -11.67 -22.51 -12.40
C SER A 353 -12.31 -23.26 -11.22
N ALA A 354 -12.61 -22.61 -10.12
CA ALA A 354 -13.19 -23.24 -8.95
C ALA A 354 -14.73 -23.36 -8.99
#